data_124457252f4140772582a5db9e0119d2
#
_entry.id   124457252f4140772582a5db9e0119d2
#
_cell.length_a   1.000
_cell.length_b   1.000
_cell.length_c   1.000
_cell.angle_alpha   90.00
_cell.angle_beta   90.00
_cell.angle_gamma   90.00
#
_symmetry.space_group_name_H-M   'P 1'
#
loop_
_entity.id
_entity.type
_entity.pdbx_description
1 polymer ?
#
loop_
_entity_poly.entity_id
_entity_poly.type
_entity_poly.pdbx_seq_one_letter_code
_entity_poly.pdbx_strand_id
1 'polypeptide(L)'
;MKLQLHIYDNQGETFDRYTAVYLASVEYDGSYACLGMSDNPTQPQGFGQHSSADDGDHLGMRISIMQLPLTCRRLVMSDYKAIMSDQG
;
A
#
# COMPACT_ATOMS: atom_id res chain seq x y z
N MET A 1 17.91 -5.87 5.85
CA MET A 1 17.55 -5.11 4.64
C MET A 1 16.30 -4.27 4.92
N LYS A 2 16.32 -3.03 4.52
CA LYS A 2 15.18 -2.13 4.77
C LYS A 2 14.22 -2.16 3.58
N LEU A 3 12.95 -2.37 3.83
CA LEU A 3 11.94 -2.35 2.77
C LEU A 3 11.74 -0.92 2.24
N GLN A 4 11.62 -0.79 0.93
CA GLN A 4 11.31 0.47 0.25
C GLN A 4 9.80 0.65 0.18
N LEU A 5 9.16 0.71 1.35
CA LEU A 5 7.73 0.57 1.49
C LEU A 5 7.27 1.24 2.78
N HIS A 6 6.25 2.09 2.69
CA HIS A 6 5.58 2.64 3.86
C HIS A 6 4.12 2.20 3.85
N ILE A 7 3.60 1.81 5.00
CA ILE A 7 2.22 1.33 5.12
C ILE A 7 1.51 2.19 6.16
N TYR A 8 0.29 2.59 5.84
CA TYR A 8 -0.53 3.46 6.67
C TYR A 8 -1.88 2.84 6.95
N ASP A 9 -2.40 3.08 8.15
CA ASP A 9 -3.73 2.67 8.59
C ASP A 9 -4.51 3.92 8.95
N ASN A 10 -5.58 4.21 8.18
CA ASN A 10 -6.42 5.37 8.47
C ASN A 10 -7.52 5.05 9.47
N GLN A 11 -7.49 3.84 10.06
CA GLN A 11 -8.41 3.39 11.11
C GLN A 11 -9.86 3.32 10.64
N GLY A 12 -10.07 3.14 9.34
CA GLY A 12 -11.40 2.97 8.79
C GLY A 12 -12.11 4.26 8.39
N GLU A 13 -11.38 5.36 8.28
CA GLU A 13 -11.98 6.62 7.81
C GLU A 13 -12.51 6.53 6.39
N THR A 14 -11.91 5.67 5.57
CA THR A 14 -12.36 5.42 4.20
C THR A 14 -12.45 3.93 3.96
N PHE A 15 -13.04 3.53 2.82
CA PHE A 15 -13.10 2.12 2.42
C PHE A 15 -11.72 1.49 2.35
N ASP A 16 -10.76 2.20 1.79
CA ASP A 16 -9.39 1.73 1.72
C ASP A 16 -8.69 2.07 3.03
N ARG A 17 -8.90 1.23 4.03
CA ARG A 17 -8.34 1.44 5.36
C ARG A 17 -6.83 1.49 5.35
N TYR A 18 -6.19 0.66 4.53
CA TYR A 18 -4.74 0.56 4.48
C TYR A 18 -4.21 1.08 3.16
N THR A 19 -3.10 1.78 3.20
CA THR A 19 -2.41 2.24 2.00
C THR A 19 -0.95 1.81 2.06
N ALA A 20 -0.49 1.10 1.03
CA ALA A 20 0.92 0.75 0.87
C ALA A 20 1.53 1.68 -0.17
N VAL A 21 2.58 2.40 0.20
CA VAL A 21 3.28 3.33 -0.69
C VAL A 21 4.61 2.70 -1.09
N TYR A 22 4.79 2.47 -2.39
CA TYR A 22 5.98 1.79 -2.92
C TYR A 22 7.02 2.84 -3.29
N LEU A 23 7.98 3.07 -2.41
CA LEU A 23 8.95 4.16 -2.54
C LEU A 23 9.91 4.00 -3.71
N ALA A 24 10.05 2.77 -4.22
CA ALA A 24 10.88 2.49 -5.39
C ALA A 24 10.16 2.76 -6.71
N SER A 25 8.86 3.06 -6.68
CA SER A 25 8.05 3.26 -7.87
C SER A 25 7.55 4.70 -7.94
N VAL A 26 8.39 5.59 -8.45
CA VAL A 26 8.08 7.03 -8.55
C VAL A 26 7.34 7.29 -9.84
N GLU A 27 6.19 7.95 -9.74
CA GLU A 27 5.37 8.32 -10.89
C GLU A 27 5.91 9.57 -11.57
N TYR A 28 5.37 9.85 -12.74
CA TYR A 28 5.81 10.97 -13.59
C TYR A 28 5.73 12.32 -12.86
N ASP A 29 4.71 12.51 -12.03
CA ASP A 29 4.49 13.77 -11.30
C ASP A 29 5.24 13.84 -9.97
N GLY A 30 6.07 12.85 -9.66
CA GLY A 30 6.84 12.81 -8.42
C GLY A 30 6.15 12.12 -7.27
N SER A 31 4.88 11.73 -7.41
CA SER A 31 4.20 10.90 -6.42
C SER A 31 4.70 9.46 -6.51
N TYR A 32 4.19 8.60 -5.66
CA TYR A 32 4.57 7.19 -5.61
C TYR A 32 3.41 6.30 -6.00
N ALA A 33 3.69 5.19 -6.66
CA ALA A 33 2.69 4.15 -6.82
C ALA A 33 2.24 3.66 -5.45
N CYS A 34 0.95 3.42 -5.29
CA CYS A 34 0.43 2.93 -4.02
C CYS A 34 -0.70 1.94 -4.25
N LEU A 35 -1.04 1.21 -3.19
CA LEU A 35 -2.12 0.23 -3.20
C LEU A 35 -3.02 0.52 -2.01
N GLY A 36 -4.28 0.87 -2.29
CA GLY A 36 -5.30 1.03 -1.26
C GLY A 36 -6.01 -0.29 -1.03
N MET A 37 -6.22 -0.66 0.23
CA MET A 37 -6.82 -1.96 0.57
C MET A 37 -7.87 -1.80 1.66
N SER A 38 -8.98 -2.52 1.47
CA SER A 38 -9.99 -2.67 2.51
C SER A 38 -9.51 -3.69 3.54
N ASP A 39 -10.02 -3.60 4.77
CA ASP A 39 -9.81 -4.64 5.77
C ASP A 39 -10.77 -5.83 5.57
N ASN A 40 -11.67 -5.74 4.59
CA ASN A 40 -12.64 -6.79 4.26
C ASN A 40 -12.36 -7.33 2.86
N PRO A 41 -11.80 -8.54 2.72
CA PRO A 41 -11.44 -9.09 1.40
C PRO A 41 -12.66 -9.43 0.53
N THR A 42 -13.87 -9.40 1.09
CA THR A 42 -15.10 -9.66 0.33
C THR A 42 -15.82 -8.37 -0.07
N GLN A 43 -15.13 -7.23 0.04
CA GLN A 43 -15.71 -5.92 -0.28
C GLN A 43 -16.20 -5.88 -1.73
N PRO A 44 -17.49 -5.54 -1.99
CA PRO A 44 -18.03 -5.56 -3.35
C PRO A 44 -17.35 -4.59 -4.31
N GLN A 45 -16.72 -3.54 -3.79
CA GLN A 45 -16.05 -2.52 -4.60
C GLN A 45 -14.61 -2.87 -4.94
N GLY A 46 -14.20 -4.10 -4.64
CA GLY A 46 -12.85 -4.56 -4.86
C GLY A 46 -12.02 -4.46 -3.60
N PHE A 47 -11.09 -5.40 -3.46
CA PHE A 47 -10.28 -5.52 -2.27
C PHE A 47 -9.06 -4.60 -2.30
N GLY A 48 -8.43 -4.45 -3.44
CA GLY A 48 -7.25 -3.61 -3.57
C GLY A 48 -7.29 -2.80 -4.85
N GLN A 49 -6.89 -1.54 -4.78
CA GLN A 49 -6.87 -0.64 -5.94
C GLN A 49 -5.53 0.07 -6.03
N HIS A 50 -4.92 0.01 -7.21
CA HIS A 50 -3.69 0.72 -7.48
C HIS A 50 -4.00 2.17 -7.85
N SER A 51 -3.19 3.07 -7.30
CA SER A 51 -3.28 4.50 -7.59
C SER A 51 -1.92 5.14 -7.33
N SER A 52 -1.89 6.44 -7.14
CA SER A 52 -0.68 7.14 -6.77
C SER A 52 -0.97 8.13 -5.66
N ALA A 53 0.03 8.41 -4.84
CA ALA A 53 -0.11 9.33 -3.72
C ALA A 53 1.25 9.86 -3.30
N ASP A 54 1.23 11.01 -2.63
CA ASP A 54 2.41 11.47 -1.91
C ASP A 54 2.52 10.67 -0.62
N ASP A 55 3.75 10.40 -0.21
CA ASP A 55 4.02 9.72 1.04
C ASP A 55 3.86 10.69 2.20
N GLY A 56 3.20 10.26 3.28
CA GLY A 56 3.07 11.11 4.47
C GLY A 56 1.92 10.76 5.38
N ASP A 57 1.83 11.47 6.50
CA ASP A 57 0.88 11.24 7.58
C ASP A 57 -0.58 11.43 7.17
N HIS A 58 -0.83 12.15 6.06
CA HIS A 58 -2.18 12.35 5.56
C HIS A 58 -2.85 11.03 5.17
N LEU A 59 -2.07 9.96 4.97
CA LEU A 59 -2.59 8.64 4.63
C LEU A 59 -3.01 7.84 5.85
N GLY A 60 -2.67 8.28 7.05
CA GLY A 60 -3.02 7.63 8.28
C GLY A 60 -1.81 7.41 9.19
N MET A 61 -1.96 6.47 10.14
CA MET A 61 -0.88 6.12 11.06
C MET A 61 0.06 5.13 10.39
N ARG A 62 1.36 5.41 10.48
CA ARG A 62 2.39 4.51 9.94
C ARG A 62 2.39 3.19 10.72
N ILE A 63 2.29 2.07 10.01
CA ILE A 63 2.33 0.73 10.63
C ILE A 63 3.37 -0.14 9.92
N SER A 64 3.71 -1.26 10.56
CA SER A 64 4.59 -2.27 9.99
C SER A 64 3.78 -3.21 9.10
N ILE A 65 4.42 -3.82 8.10
CA ILE A 65 3.77 -4.80 7.24
C ILE A 65 3.22 -5.98 8.05
N MET A 66 3.85 -6.31 9.17
CA MET A 66 3.41 -7.40 10.04
C MET A 66 2.09 -7.09 10.76
N GLN A 67 1.70 -5.83 10.80
CA GLN A 67 0.43 -5.40 11.40
C GLN A 67 -0.74 -5.46 10.41
N LEU A 68 -0.48 -5.71 9.14
CA LEU A 68 -1.54 -5.89 8.16
C LEU A 68 -2.24 -7.25 8.33
N PRO A 69 -3.56 -7.32 8.05
CA PRO A 69 -4.20 -8.61 7.89
C PRO A 69 -3.47 -9.45 6.84
N LEU A 70 -3.53 -10.78 6.98
CA LEU A 70 -2.75 -11.68 6.13
C LEU A 70 -3.03 -11.50 4.64
N THR A 71 -4.30 -11.33 4.26
CA THR A 71 -4.67 -11.10 2.86
C THR A 71 -4.06 -9.83 2.30
N CYS A 72 -4.10 -8.75 3.08
CA CYS A 72 -3.48 -7.48 2.69
C CYS A 72 -1.97 -7.63 2.56
N ARG A 73 -1.36 -8.31 3.53
CA ARG A 73 0.09 -8.53 3.53
C ARG A 73 0.54 -9.30 2.29
N ARG A 74 -0.19 -10.34 1.91
CA ARG A 74 0.14 -11.14 0.72
C ARG A 74 0.07 -10.30 -0.55
N LEU A 75 -0.97 -9.46 -0.66
CA LEU A 75 -1.14 -8.61 -1.82
C LEU A 75 -0.01 -7.59 -1.93
N VAL A 76 0.33 -6.94 -0.82
CA VAL A 76 1.44 -5.97 -0.79
C VAL A 76 2.76 -6.63 -1.17
N MET A 77 3.04 -7.81 -0.63
CA MET A 77 4.30 -8.48 -0.93
C MET A 77 4.38 -8.94 -2.37
N SER A 78 3.26 -9.34 -2.96
CA SER A 78 3.21 -9.68 -4.38
C SER A 78 3.55 -8.46 -5.26
N ASP A 79 2.93 -7.33 -4.97
CA ASP A 79 3.21 -6.07 -5.67
C ASP A 79 4.67 -5.64 -5.47
N TYR A 80 5.15 -5.72 -4.25
CA TYR A 80 6.50 -5.30 -3.90
C TYR A 80 7.53 -6.10 -4.69
N LYS A 81 7.35 -7.41 -4.77
CA LYS A 81 8.24 -8.27 -5.54
C LYS A 81 8.26 -7.90 -7.02
N ALA A 82 7.07 -7.63 -7.59
CA ALA A 82 6.96 -7.24 -8.99
C ALA A 82 7.69 -5.92 -9.26
N ILE A 83 7.49 -4.93 -8.38
CA ILE A 83 8.13 -3.62 -8.51
C ILE A 83 9.64 -3.74 -8.40
N MET A 84 10.13 -4.48 -7.41
CA MET A 84 11.57 -4.61 -7.21
C MET A 84 12.24 -5.42 -8.33
N SER A 85 11.53 -6.36 -8.92
CA SER A 85 12.03 -7.11 -10.09
C SER A 85 12.21 -6.19 -11.29
N ASP A 86 11.29 -5.24 -11.49
CA ASP A 86 11.40 -4.27 -12.57
C ASP A 86 12.56 -3.29 -12.36
N GLN A 87 12.95 -3.04 -11.11
CA GLN A 87 14.05 -2.16 -10.78
C GLN A 87 15.41 -2.81 -11.00
N GLY A 88 15.43 -4.14 -10.93
CA GLY A 88 16.66 -4.90 -11.07
C GLY A 88 17.07 -5.13 -12.48
#